data_ad1031f8dcf921a456cf620ae4a174c6
#
_entry.id   ad1031f8dcf921a456cf620ae4a174c6
#
_cell.length_a   1.000
_cell.length_b   1.000
_cell.length_c   1.000
_cell.angle_alpha   90.00
_cell.angle_beta   90.00
_cell.angle_gamma   90.00
#
_symmetry.space_group_name_H-M   'P 1'
#
loop_
_entity.id
_entity.type
_entity.pdbx_description
1 polymer ?
#
loop_
_entity_poly.entity_id
_entity_poly.type
_entity_poly.pdbx_seq_one_letter_code
_entity_poly.pdbx_strand_id
1 'polypeptide(L)'
;MTDTIFALSSGQVPAAIGVIRISGPSAFAAVESLAGALPPARRASLRTLRTDMTHLDRALVLIFPGPATATGEDLAELHLHGGRAVVRAVEAALAAMTGLRAAEPGEFTRRALTNGRIDLTEAEGLGDLLAAETEAQRRAAMRAAEGGVRRRIEGWAARTLQLSAAVEALLDHGDEDDVVAEAGMLEQVGEGARDLAGEIGAVLEEPGVERLRDGIRVVLAGPPNAGKSTLL
;
A
#
# COMPACT_ATOMS: atom_id res chain seq x y z
N MET A 1 2.84 -3.46 -17.68
CA MET A 1 4.32 -3.52 -17.74
C MET A 1 4.69 -4.84 -18.38
N THR A 2 5.82 -4.90 -19.11
CA THR A 2 6.17 -6.08 -19.94
C THR A 2 7.18 -7.00 -19.27
N ASP A 3 7.81 -6.57 -18.18
CA ASP A 3 8.84 -7.30 -17.44
C ASP A 3 8.32 -7.87 -16.12
N THR A 4 8.96 -8.92 -15.65
CA THR A 4 8.69 -9.55 -14.37
C THR A 4 9.79 -9.19 -13.38
N ILE A 5 9.41 -8.78 -12.19
CA ILE A 5 10.34 -8.39 -11.12
C ILE A 5 10.33 -9.41 -9.98
N PHE A 6 11.45 -9.52 -9.29
CA PHE A 6 11.55 -10.31 -8.05
C PHE A 6 12.42 -9.59 -7.02
N ALA A 7 12.13 -9.82 -5.75
CA ALA A 7 12.98 -9.38 -4.64
C ALA A 7 12.71 -10.19 -3.37
N LEU A 8 13.69 -10.18 -2.47
CA LEU A 8 13.46 -10.55 -1.07
C LEU A 8 12.51 -9.53 -0.43
N SER A 9 11.34 -9.97 -0.05
CA SER A 9 10.26 -9.14 0.51
C SER A 9 10.05 -9.33 2.01
N SER A 10 10.83 -10.20 2.65
CA SER A 10 10.93 -10.35 4.11
C SER A 10 12.06 -9.49 4.66
N GLY A 11 12.21 -9.46 5.98
CA GLY A 11 13.33 -8.80 6.65
C GLY A 11 14.70 -9.33 6.22
N GLN A 12 15.76 -8.69 6.70
CA GLN A 12 17.14 -9.03 6.35
C GLN A 12 17.50 -10.47 6.75
N VAL A 13 18.24 -11.13 5.88
CA VAL A 13 18.81 -12.46 6.14
C VAL A 13 20.18 -12.33 6.84
N PRO A 14 20.54 -13.25 7.77
CA PRO A 14 19.90 -14.54 8.03
C PRO A 14 18.66 -14.44 8.90
N ALA A 15 17.61 -15.19 8.56
CA ALA A 15 16.35 -15.33 9.27
C ALA A 15 15.89 -16.80 9.23
N ALA A 16 14.86 -17.15 9.96
CA ALA A 16 14.28 -18.50 9.84
C ALA A 16 13.64 -18.71 8.46
N ILE A 17 12.96 -17.68 7.94
CA ILE A 17 12.28 -17.70 6.66
C ILE A 17 12.68 -16.47 5.84
N GLY A 18 13.00 -16.67 4.57
CA GLY A 18 13.14 -15.63 3.56
C GLY A 18 12.02 -15.74 2.54
N VAL A 19 11.32 -14.65 2.23
CA VAL A 19 10.25 -14.65 1.23
C VAL A 19 10.72 -13.90 0.00
N ILE A 20 10.87 -14.59 -1.12
CA ILE A 20 11.07 -13.95 -2.42
C ILE A 20 9.72 -13.80 -3.09
N ARG A 21 9.38 -12.57 -3.47
CA ARG A 21 8.18 -12.23 -4.23
C ARG A 21 8.55 -12.02 -5.69
N ILE A 22 7.71 -12.53 -6.59
CA ILE A 22 7.84 -12.40 -8.04
C ILE A 22 6.54 -11.80 -8.55
N SER A 23 6.58 -10.76 -9.38
CA SER A 23 5.38 -10.10 -9.94
C SER A 23 5.58 -9.76 -11.41
N GLY A 24 4.60 -10.09 -12.24
CA GLY A 24 4.59 -9.80 -13.66
C GLY A 24 4.20 -11.00 -14.52
N PRO A 25 4.19 -10.84 -15.85
CA PRO A 25 3.64 -11.82 -16.78
C PRO A 25 4.36 -13.17 -16.78
N SER A 26 5.64 -13.22 -16.40
CA SER A 26 6.42 -14.45 -16.33
C SER A 26 6.52 -15.05 -14.91
N ALA A 27 5.74 -14.54 -13.94
CA ALA A 27 5.85 -14.99 -12.55
C ALA A 27 5.57 -16.50 -12.40
N PHE A 28 4.56 -17.02 -13.09
CA PHE A 28 4.22 -18.44 -13.04
C PHE A 28 5.21 -19.32 -13.81
N ALA A 29 5.68 -18.86 -14.96
CA ALA A 29 6.72 -19.57 -15.72
C ALA A 29 8.02 -19.69 -14.91
N ALA A 30 8.38 -18.67 -14.13
CA ALA A 30 9.52 -18.73 -13.22
C ALA A 30 9.32 -19.78 -12.11
N VAL A 31 8.10 -19.85 -11.53
CA VAL A 31 7.78 -20.90 -10.56
C VAL A 31 7.85 -22.29 -11.18
N GLU A 32 7.28 -22.49 -12.38
CA GLU A 32 7.33 -23.79 -13.08
C GLU A 32 8.76 -24.24 -13.36
N SER A 33 9.61 -23.31 -13.77
CA SER A 33 11.03 -23.59 -14.03
C SER A 33 11.78 -24.06 -12.79
N LEU A 34 11.50 -23.47 -11.61
CA LEU A 34 12.19 -23.80 -10.37
C LEU A 34 11.56 -24.94 -9.58
N ALA A 35 10.22 -24.99 -9.54
CA ALA A 35 9.44 -25.84 -8.63
C ALA A 35 8.67 -26.96 -9.35
N GLY A 36 8.72 -27.03 -10.68
CA GLY A 36 7.91 -27.94 -11.48
C GLY A 36 6.46 -27.44 -11.58
N ALA A 37 5.52 -28.37 -11.70
CA ALA A 37 4.11 -28.02 -11.90
C ALA A 37 3.58 -27.02 -10.87
N LEU A 38 2.83 -26.01 -11.34
CA LEU A 38 2.25 -24.95 -10.51
C LEU A 38 1.38 -25.54 -9.40
N PRO A 39 1.47 -24.98 -8.17
CA PRO A 39 0.54 -25.34 -7.11
C PRO A 39 -0.87 -24.76 -7.40
N PRO A 40 -1.91 -25.28 -6.72
CA PRO A 40 -3.22 -24.62 -6.77
C PRO A 40 -3.14 -23.17 -6.30
N ALA A 41 -3.83 -22.25 -6.99
CA ALA A 41 -3.83 -20.83 -6.66
C ALA A 41 -4.23 -20.58 -5.19
N ARG A 42 -3.53 -19.66 -4.55
CA ARG A 42 -3.74 -19.22 -3.15
C ARG A 42 -3.64 -20.34 -2.11
N ARG A 43 -2.94 -21.43 -2.42
CA ARG A 43 -2.67 -22.53 -1.50
C ARG A 43 -1.18 -22.77 -1.35
N ALA A 44 -0.70 -22.68 -0.13
CA ALA A 44 0.69 -22.99 0.20
C ALA A 44 0.98 -24.48 -0.13
N SER A 45 2.02 -24.71 -0.91
CA SER A 45 2.40 -26.04 -1.35
C SER A 45 3.90 -26.23 -1.19
N LEU A 46 4.29 -27.27 -0.47
CA LEU A 46 5.71 -27.59 -0.31
C LEU A 46 6.28 -28.11 -1.63
N ARG A 47 7.34 -27.49 -2.12
CA ARG A 47 8.03 -27.82 -3.37
C ARG A 47 9.53 -27.84 -3.16
N THR A 48 10.19 -28.69 -3.94
CA THR A 48 11.65 -28.66 -4.07
C THR A 48 12.02 -27.69 -5.19
N LEU A 49 12.78 -26.66 -4.86
CA LEU A 49 13.32 -25.71 -5.84
C LEU A 49 14.65 -26.22 -6.36
N ARG A 50 14.81 -26.23 -7.68
CA ARG A 50 16.03 -26.71 -8.35
C ARG A 50 16.24 -25.98 -9.67
N THR A 51 17.50 -25.89 -10.07
CA THR A 51 17.91 -25.72 -11.48
C THR A 51 18.25 -27.07 -12.07
N ASP A 52 18.55 -27.14 -13.37
CA ASP A 52 18.97 -28.40 -14.02
C ASP A 52 20.14 -29.08 -13.31
N MET A 53 21.02 -28.30 -12.69
CA MET A 53 22.28 -28.78 -12.10
C MET A 53 22.27 -28.81 -10.57
N THR A 54 21.33 -28.15 -9.89
CA THR A 54 21.46 -27.92 -8.45
C THR A 54 20.14 -27.90 -7.72
N HIS A 55 20.08 -28.58 -6.59
CA HIS A 55 19.01 -28.40 -5.61
C HIS A 55 19.24 -27.10 -4.83
N LEU A 56 18.27 -26.20 -4.87
CA LEU A 56 18.35 -24.87 -4.24
C LEU A 56 17.81 -24.88 -2.81
N ASP A 57 16.55 -25.32 -2.65
CA ASP A 57 15.89 -25.36 -1.36
C ASP A 57 14.62 -26.22 -1.41
N ARG A 58 14.01 -26.45 -0.25
CA ARG A 58 12.66 -27.00 -0.10
C ARG A 58 11.75 -25.95 0.52
N ALA A 59 10.92 -25.34 -0.27
CA ALA A 59 10.18 -24.10 0.04
C ALA A 59 8.68 -24.30 -0.01
N LEU A 60 7.93 -23.43 0.70
CA LEU A 60 6.51 -23.25 0.44
C LEU A 60 6.36 -22.29 -0.73
N VAL A 61 5.61 -22.71 -1.74
CA VAL A 61 5.33 -21.94 -2.95
C VAL A 61 3.85 -21.58 -2.98
N LEU A 62 3.57 -20.31 -3.22
CA LEU A 62 2.23 -19.77 -3.44
C LEU A 62 2.18 -19.04 -4.77
N ILE A 63 1.05 -19.16 -5.46
CA ILE A 63 0.74 -18.36 -6.65
C ILE A 63 -0.57 -17.63 -6.48
N PHE A 64 -0.64 -16.43 -7.04
CA PHE A 64 -1.80 -15.55 -6.97
C PHE A 64 -2.08 -15.01 -8.37
N PRO A 65 -3.10 -15.55 -9.08
CA PRO A 65 -3.50 -15.01 -10.38
C PRO A 65 -4.01 -13.57 -10.26
N GLY A 66 -3.54 -12.72 -11.17
CA GLY A 66 -4.07 -11.37 -11.34
C GLY A 66 -5.53 -11.35 -11.80
N PRO A 67 -6.23 -10.20 -11.71
CA PRO A 67 -5.77 -8.93 -11.15
C PRO A 67 -5.93 -8.79 -9.63
N ALA A 68 -6.52 -9.75 -8.94
CA ALA A 68 -6.81 -9.69 -7.50
C ALA A 68 -5.56 -10.05 -6.65
N THR A 69 -4.45 -9.35 -6.88
CA THR A 69 -3.16 -9.52 -6.18
C THR A 69 -2.68 -8.20 -5.58
N ALA A 70 -1.60 -8.23 -4.84
CA ALA A 70 -1.02 -7.02 -4.23
C ALA A 70 -0.58 -5.99 -5.29
N THR A 71 -0.05 -6.45 -6.43
CA THR A 71 0.43 -5.59 -7.52
C THR A 71 -0.57 -5.43 -8.67
N GLY A 72 -1.66 -6.20 -8.70
CA GLY A 72 -2.58 -6.30 -9.83
C GLY A 72 -2.08 -7.19 -10.97
N GLU A 73 -0.90 -7.77 -10.85
CA GLU A 73 -0.29 -8.69 -11.82
C GLU A 73 -0.34 -10.14 -11.31
N ASP A 74 0.04 -11.11 -12.14
CA ASP A 74 0.36 -12.45 -11.65
C ASP A 74 1.50 -12.36 -10.64
N LEU A 75 1.31 -13.01 -9.49
CA LEU A 75 2.24 -12.89 -8.37
C LEU A 75 2.53 -14.27 -7.81
N ALA A 76 3.79 -14.49 -7.44
CA ALA A 76 4.21 -15.69 -6.73
C ALA A 76 5.07 -15.35 -5.52
N GLU A 77 5.05 -16.24 -4.54
CA GLU A 77 5.89 -16.16 -3.35
C GLU A 77 6.60 -17.50 -3.10
N LEU A 78 7.91 -17.42 -2.88
CA LEU A 78 8.77 -18.51 -2.50
C LEU A 78 9.22 -18.30 -1.06
N HIS A 79 8.70 -19.07 -0.13
CA HIS A 79 9.07 -19.02 1.29
C HIS A 79 10.20 -20.00 1.54
N LEU A 80 11.41 -19.50 1.54
CA LEU A 80 12.68 -20.22 1.62
C LEU A 80 13.17 -20.36 3.07
N HIS A 81 14.11 -21.25 3.31
CA HIS A 81 14.99 -21.11 4.46
C HIS A 81 15.80 -19.82 4.32
N GLY A 82 15.73 -18.93 5.33
CA GLY A 82 16.29 -17.57 5.29
C GLY A 82 17.82 -17.52 5.44
N GLY A 83 18.54 -18.50 4.92
CA GLY A 83 20.01 -18.49 4.83
C GLY A 83 20.47 -17.59 3.67
N ARG A 84 21.53 -16.79 3.90
CA ARG A 84 22.09 -15.89 2.86
C ARG A 84 22.44 -16.60 1.56
N ALA A 85 23.02 -17.80 1.67
CA ALA A 85 23.42 -18.60 0.50
C ALA A 85 22.21 -19.12 -0.27
N VAL A 86 21.14 -19.55 0.43
CA VAL A 86 19.91 -20.04 -0.17
C VAL A 86 19.20 -18.91 -0.93
N VAL A 87 18.99 -17.77 -0.29
CA VAL A 87 18.35 -16.61 -0.92
C VAL A 87 19.10 -16.15 -2.16
N ARG A 88 20.42 -15.97 -2.06
CA ARG A 88 21.27 -15.60 -3.21
C ARG A 88 21.24 -16.62 -4.35
N ALA A 89 21.20 -17.91 -4.04
CA ALA A 89 21.13 -18.94 -5.07
C ALA A 89 19.80 -18.90 -5.84
N VAL A 90 18.68 -18.67 -5.15
CA VAL A 90 17.36 -18.53 -5.79
C VAL A 90 17.28 -17.21 -6.57
N GLU A 91 17.76 -16.08 -6.02
CA GLU A 91 17.82 -14.79 -6.75
C GLU A 91 18.68 -14.91 -8.02
N ALA A 92 19.83 -15.57 -7.95
CA ALA A 92 20.69 -15.80 -9.12
C ALA A 92 20.00 -16.67 -10.18
N ALA A 93 19.27 -17.71 -9.77
CA ALA A 93 18.50 -18.55 -10.67
C ALA A 93 17.37 -17.76 -11.37
N LEU A 94 16.67 -16.90 -10.64
CA LEU A 94 15.63 -16.00 -11.21
C LEU A 94 16.25 -14.97 -12.15
N ALA A 95 17.38 -14.36 -11.79
CA ALA A 95 18.06 -13.36 -12.62
C ALA A 95 18.59 -13.95 -13.95
N ALA A 96 18.86 -15.25 -14.00
CA ALA A 96 19.26 -15.93 -15.22
C ALA A 96 18.12 -16.19 -16.22
N MET A 97 16.86 -16.00 -15.79
CA MET A 97 15.70 -16.22 -16.65
C MET A 97 15.41 -14.99 -17.52
N THR A 98 15.12 -15.19 -18.80
CA THR A 98 14.80 -14.13 -19.72
C THR A 98 13.50 -13.41 -19.29
N GLY A 99 13.52 -12.09 -19.26
CA GLY A 99 12.38 -11.26 -18.90
C GLY A 99 12.14 -11.07 -17.40
N LEU A 100 13.03 -11.60 -16.56
CA LEU A 100 13.05 -11.37 -15.13
C LEU A 100 14.21 -10.42 -14.73
N ARG A 101 13.97 -9.57 -13.76
CA ARG A 101 15.02 -8.74 -13.15
C ARG A 101 14.73 -8.49 -11.67
N ALA A 102 15.76 -8.11 -10.94
CA ALA A 102 15.58 -7.63 -9.57
C ALA A 102 14.69 -6.37 -9.56
N ALA A 103 13.82 -6.28 -8.59
CA ALA A 103 12.98 -5.11 -8.36
C ALA A 103 13.80 -3.93 -7.84
N GLU A 104 13.43 -2.73 -8.22
CA GLU A 104 13.90 -1.50 -7.59
C GLU A 104 13.22 -1.30 -6.22
N PRO A 105 13.84 -0.56 -5.29
CA PRO A 105 13.19 -0.21 -4.03
C PRO A 105 11.80 0.43 -4.26
N GLY A 106 10.77 -0.08 -3.58
CA GLY A 106 9.39 0.39 -3.70
C GLY A 106 8.66 0.00 -4.99
N GLU A 107 9.27 -0.80 -5.87
CA GLU A 107 8.67 -1.09 -7.19
C GLU A 107 7.37 -1.90 -7.10
N PHE A 108 7.23 -2.83 -6.17
CA PHE A 108 5.96 -3.55 -5.97
C PHE A 108 4.82 -2.59 -5.62
N THR A 109 5.06 -1.63 -4.73
CA THR A 109 4.09 -0.59 -4.36
C THR A 109 3.78 0.32 -5.53
N ARG A 110 4.79 0.72 -6.31
CA ARG A 110 4.61 1.52 -7.53
C ARG A 110 3.74 0.79 -8.57
N ARG A 111 3.94 -0.52 -8.75
CA ARG A 111 3.09 -1.34 -9.64
C ARG A 111 1.66 -1.44 -9.11
N ALA A 112 1.47 -1.63 -7.82
CA ALA A 112 0.16 -1.61 -7.19
C ALA A 112 -0.59 -0.29 -7.45
N LEU A 113 0.08 0.85 -7.29
CA LEU A 113 -0.46 2.19 -7.58
C LEU A 113 -0.79 2.34 -9.07
N THR A 114 0.13 1.99 -9.96
CA THR A 114 -0.07 2.10 -11.42
C THR A 114 -1.23 1.23 -11.92
N ASN A 115 -1.40 0.06 -11.32
CA ASN A 115 -2.48 -0.89 -11.64
C ASN A 115 -3.79 -0.60 -10.88
N GLY A 116 -3.88 0.52 -10.16
CA GLY A 116 -5.08 0.94 -9.43
C GLY A 116 -5.48 0.03 -8.26
N ARG A 117 -4.53 -0.74 -7.72
CA ARG A 117 -4.76 -1.60 -6.54
C ARG A 117 -4.79 -0.81 -5.25
N ILE A 118 -4.01 0.22 -5.19
CA ILE A 118 -3.93 1.20 -4.11
C ILE A 118 -3.86 2.61 -4.69
N ASP A 119 -4.24 3.60 -3.93
CA ASP A 119 -4.01 5.01 -4.25
C ASP A 119 -2.70 5.54 -3.63
N LEU A 120 -2.40 6.82 -3.87
CA LEU A 120 -1.18 7.43 -3.37
C LEU A 120 -1.16 7.50 -1.83
N THR A 121 -2.30 7.81 -1.20
CA THR A 121 -2.38 7.91 0.26
C THR A 121 -2.26 6.54 0.93
N GLU A 122 -2.79 5.50 0.30
CA GLU A 122 -2.60 4.11 0.72
C GLU A 122 -1.13 3.67 0.58
N ALA A 123 -0.46 4.06 -0.52
CA ALA A 123 0.96 3.78 -0.74
C ALA A 123 1.85 4.48 0.31
N GLU A 124 1.59 5.74 0.61
CA GLU A 124 2.28 6.50 1.66
C GLU A 124 2.01 5.89 3.05
N GLY A 125 0.75 5.54 3.34
CA GLY A 125 0.36 4.86 4.57
C GLY A 125 1.07 3.52 4.78
N LEU A 126 1.29 2.74 3.71
CA LEU A 126 2.11 1.52 3.78
C LEU A 126 3.57 1.83 4.15
N GLY A 127 4.15 2.89 3.59
CA GLY A 127 5.50 3.34 3.95
C GLY A 127 5.61 3.75 5.40
N ASP A 128 4.66 4.54 5.87
CA ASP A 128 4.58 4.99 7.27
C ASP A 128 4.35 3.82 8.24
N LEU A 129 3.57 2.80 7.82
CA LEU A 129 3.34 1.59 8.62
C LEU A 129 4.63 0.78 8.83
N LEU A 130 5.47 0.69 7.80
CA LEU A 130 6.77 0.01 7.89
C LEU A 130 7.77 0.80 8.75
N ALA A 131 7.65 2.12 8.80
CA ALA A 131 8.52 3.01 9.57
C ALA A 131 8.00 3.30 10.99
N ALA A 132 6.80 2.84 11.34
CA ALA A 132 6.17 3.15 12.62
C ALA A 132 6.92 2.52 13.79
N GLU A 133 7.35 3.36 14.74
CA GLU A 133 8.05 2.97 15.97
C GLU A 133 7.12 3.01 17.20
N THR A 134 6.00 3.73 17.11
CA THR A 134 5.04 3.88 18.21
C THR A 134 3.65 3.34 17.83
N GLU A 135 2.87 2.97 18.83
CA GLU A 135 1.50 2.49 18.62
C GLU A 135 0.60 3.58 18.01
N ALA A 136 0.83 4.84 18.32
CA ALA A 136 0.11 5.96 17.70
C ALA A 136 0.41 6.08 16.21
N GLN A 137 1.70 6.00 15.81
CA GLN A 137 2.13 5.97 14.41
C GLN A 137 1.53 4.77 13.68
N ARG A 138 1.62 3.57 14.25
CA ARG A 138 1.06 2.36 13.66
C ARG A 138 -0.43 2.49 13.37
N ARG A 139 -1.23 3.02 14.32
CA ARG A 139 -2.68 3.21 14.14
C ARG A 139 -3.00 4.24 13.06
N ALA A 140 -2.25 5.33 13.01
CA ALA A 140 -2.44 6.36 11.98
C ALA A 140 -2.11 5.82 10.59
N ALA A 141 -0.95 5.17 10.46
CA ALA A 141 -0.49 4.56 9.22
C ALA A 141 -1.43 3.45 8.72
N MET A 142 -1.93 2.60 9.63
CA MET A 142 -2.90 1.56 9.27
C MET A 142 -4.19 2.14 8.70
N ARG A 143 -4.74 3.21 9.32
CA ARG A 143 -5.94 3.89 8.78
C ARG A 143 -5.72 4.46 7.39
N ALA A 144 -4.53 5.03 7.12
CA ALA A 144 -4.16 5.53 5.81
C ALA A 144 -4.01 4.37 4.79
N ALA A 145 -3.24 3.34 5.15
CA ALA A 145 -3.00 2.16 4.30
C ALA A 145 -4.27 1.35 3.96
N GLU A 146 -5.31 1.43 4.82
CA GLU A 146 -6.61 0.80 4.58
C GLU A 146 -7.60 1.70 3.83
N GLY A 147 -7.15 2.81 3.23
CA GLY A 147 -7.97 3.73 2.44
C GLY A 147 -8.92 4.61 3.26
N GLY A 148 -8.60 4.87 4.54
CA GLY A 148 -9.42 5.71 5.40
C GLY A 148 -9.55 7.15 4.87
N VAL A 149 -8.46 7.71 4.36
CA VAL A 149 -8.43 9.05 3.77
C VAL A 149 -9.25 9.09 2.48
N ARG A 150 -9.03 8.12 1.60
CA ARG A 150 -9.76 7.99 0.33
C ARG A 150 -11.27 7.95 0.54
N ARG A 151 -11.76 7.04 1.39
CA ARG A 151 -13.22 6.91 1.65
C ARG A 151 -13.84 8.21 2.16
N ARG A 152 -13.10 8.96 3.00
CA ARG A 152 -13.56 10.25 3.51
C ARG A 152 -13.68 11.29 2.40
N ILE A 153 -12.65 11.41 1.55
CA ILE A 153 -12.64 12.34 0.41
C ILE A 153 -13.72 11.96 -0.61
N GLU A 154 -13.87 10.70 -0.95
CA GLU A 154 -14.93 10.22 -1.84
C GLU A 154 -16.33 10.53 -1.28
N GLY A 155 -16.53 10.40 0.03
CA GLY A 155 -17.77 10.79 0.69
C GLY A 155 -18.05 12.29 0.59
N TRP A 156 -17.05 13.13 0.80
CA TRP A 156 -17.19 14.58 0.63
C TRP A 156 -17.44 14.98 -0.82
N ALA A 157 -16.72 14.37 -1.76
CA ALA A 157 -16.92 14.60 -3.20
C ALA A 157 -18.34 14.21 -3.64
N ALA A 158 -18.86 13.07 -3.19
CA ALA A 158 -20.22 12.64 -3.49
C ALA A 158 -21.27 13.62 -2.94
N ARG A 159 -21.11 14.11 -1.70
CA ARG A 159 -22.01 15.12 -1.10
C ARG A 159 -21.91 16.46 -1.85
N THR A 160 -20.72 16.90 -2.21
CA THR A 160 -20.54 18.12 -3.02
C THR A 160 -21.26 18.00 -4.35
N LEU A 161 -21.14 16.86 -5.04
CA LEU A 161 -21.83 16.62 -6.31
C LEU A 161 -23.35 16.61 -6.16
N GLN A 162 -23.88 16.05 -5.07
CA GLN A 162 -25.32 16.09 -4.77
C GLN A 162 -25.83 17.53 -4.55
N LEU A 163 -25.06 18.34 -3.81
CA LEU A 163 -25.41 19.76 -3.59
C LEU A 163 -25.33 20.54 -4.89
N SER A 164 -24.34 20.30 -5.75
CA SER A 164 -24.21 20.91 -7.07
C SER A 164 -25.40 20.55 -7.97
N ALA A 165 -25.76 19.27 -8.03
CA ALA A 165 -26.91 18.81 -8.82
C ALA A 165 -28.25 19.42 -8.35
N ALA A 166 -28.41 19.62 -7.03
CA ALA A 166 -29.59 20.30 -6.49
C ALA A 166 -29.67 21.80 -6.90
N VAL A 167 -28.50 22.48 -6.95
CA VAL A 167 -28.44 23.86 -7.47
C VAL A 167 -28.75 23.92 -8.96
N GLU A 168 -28.18 23.00 -9.76
CA GLU A 168 -28.48 22.92 -11.20
C GLU A 168 -29.97 22.69 -11.46
N ALA A 169 -30.59 21.77 -10.70
CA ALA A 169 -32.05 21.55 -10.81
C ALA A 169 -32.88 22.79 -10.50
N LEU A 170 -32.47 23.60 -9.51
CA LEU A 170 -33.12 24.88 -9.20
C LEU A 170 -32.98 25.88 -10.34
N LEU A 171 -31.83 25.95 -10.99
CA LEU A 171 -31.58 26.88 -12.10
C LEU A 171 -32.35 26.48 -13.36
N ASP A 172 -32.49 25.17 -13.62
CA ASP A 172 -33.18 24.66 -14.81
C ASP A 172 -34.72 24.76 -14.70
N HIS A 173 -35.28 24.77 -13.47
CA HIS A 173 -36.72 24.81 -13.24
C HIS A 173 -37.21 26.18 -12.78
N GLY A 174 -36.36 27.22 -12.72
CA GLY A 174 -36.66 28.55 -12.23
C GLY A 174 -37.70 29.37 -13.05
N ASP A 175 -38.29 28.78 -14.10
CA ASP A 175 -39.33 29.40 -14.92
C ASP A 175 -40.77 28.99 -14.51
N GLU A 176 -40.93 28.10 -13.52
CA GLU A 176 -42.26 27.69 -13.02
C GLU A 176 -42.55 28.38 -11.68
N ASP A 177 -43.76 28.96 -11.53
CA ASP A 177 -44.25 29.86 -10.45
C ASP A 177 -44.20 29.33 -8.99
N ASP A 178 -43.28 28.43 -8.62
CA ASP A 178 -43.22 27.78 -7.30
C ASP A 178 -42.08 28.30 -6.40
N VAL A 179 -42.03 29.64 -6.22
CA VAL A 179 -41.01 30.41 -5.46
C VAL A 179 -40.81 29.90 -4.02
N VAL A 180 -41.82 29.28 -3.39
CA VAL A 180 -41.76 28.82 -2.01
C VAL A 180 -41.00 27.48 -1.92
N ALA A 181 -41.16 26.59 -2.89
CA ALA A 181 -40.46 25.30 -2.96
C ALA A 181 -38.97 25.52 -3.28
N GLU A 182 -38.65 26.47 -4.17
CA GLU A 182 -37.29 26.87 -4.50
C GLU A 182 -36.51 27.45 -3.32
N ALA A 183 -37.16 28.36 -2.53
CA ALA A 183 -36.53 28.94 -1.35
C ALA A 183 -36.17 27.87 -0.29
N GLY A 184 -37.06 26.90 -0.08
CA GLY A 184 -36.82 25.79 0.84
C GLY A 184 -35.69 24.88 0.39
N MET A 185 -35.57 24.61 -0.92
CA MET A 185 -34.50 23.79 -1.49
C MET A 185 -33.16 24.52 -1.44
N LEU A 186 -33.12 25.82 -1.70
CA LEU A 186 -31.90 26.63 -1.58
C LEU A 186 -31.39 26.67 -0.11
N GLU A 187 -32.30 26.77 0.86
CA GLU A 187 -31.96 26.71 2.27
C GLU A 187 -31.34 25.37 2.65
N GLN A 188 -31.90 24.24 2.19
CA GLN A 188 -31.37 22.91 2.40
C GLN A 188 -29.97 22.74 1.78
N VAL A 189 -29.75 23.25 0.58
CA VAL A 189 -28.42 23.25 -0.07
C VAL A 189 -27.44 24.07 0.77
N GLY A 190 -27.83 25.24 1.25
CA GLY A 190 -26.99 26.08 2.10
C GLY A 190 -26.64 25.42 3.45
N GLU A 191 -27.58 24.70 4.05
CA GLU A 191 -27.33 23.93 5.27
C GLU A 191 -26.38 22.78 4.99
N GLY A 192 -26.61 21.96 3.98
CA GLY A 192 -25.76 20.87 3.58
C GLY A 192 -24.32 21.29 3.26
N ALA A 193 -24.16 22.46 2.62
CA ALA A 193 -22.83 23.03 2.34
C ALA A 193 -22.11 23.48 3.61
N ARG A 194 -22.83 24.11 4.56
CA ARG A 194 -22.26 24.51 5.87
C ARG A 194 -21.84 23.30 6.70
N ASP A 195 -22.66 22.26 6.74
CA ASP A 195 -22.37 21.02 7.46
C ASP A 195 -21.13 20.35 6.88
N LEU A 196 -21.05 20.27 5.54
CA LEU A 196 -19.89 19.70 4.86
C LEU A 196 -18.60 20.50 5.13
N ALA A 197 -18.69 21.82 5.07
CA ALA A 197 -17.56 22.70 5.36
C ALA A 197 -17.11 22.58 6.83
N GLY A 198 -18.06 22.46 7.76
CA GLY A 198 -17.79 22.24 9.19
C GLY A 198 -17.07 20.90 9.44
N GLU A 199 -17.51 19.82 8.79
CA GLU A 199 -16.88 18.50 8.88
C GLU A 199 -15.44 18.52 8.33
N ILE A 200 -15.22 19.14 7.18
CA ILE A 200 -13.90 19.28 6.59
C ILE A 200 -13.00 20.14 7.50
N GLY A 201 -13.53 21.26 7.99
CA GLY A 201 -12.82 22.15 8.91
C GLY A 201 -12.36 21.45 10.18
N ALA A 202 -13.22 20.65 10.80
CA ALA A 202 -12.88 19.88 12.00
C ALA A 202 -11.72 18.91 11.76
N VAL A 203 -11.64 18.30 10.57
CA VAL A 203 -10.54 17.41 10.20
C VAL A 203 -9.22 18.17 9.97
N LEU A 204 -9.30 19.37 9.39
CA LEU A 204 -8.11 20.23 9.18
C LEU A 204 -7.55 20.78 10.50
N GLU A 205 -8.38 20.91 11.54
CA GLU A 205 -7.96 21.31 12.89
C GLU A 205 -7.37 20.16 13.73
N GLU A 206 -7.55 18.90 13.29
CA GLU A 206 -6.89 17.75 13.94
C GLU A 206 -5.37 17.96 13.93
N PRO A 207 -4.65 17.63 15.02
CA PRO A 207 -3.19 17.72 15.04
C PRO A 207 -2.59 16.93 13.88
N GLY A 208 -1.84 17.61 13.02
CA GLY A 208 -1.25 17.02 11.82
C GLY A 208 -0.42 15.76 12.15
N VAL A 209 -0.52 14.77 11.30
CA VAL A 209 0.25 13.50 11.37
C VAL A 209 1.77 13.77 11.31
N GLU A 210 2.18 14.92 10.80
CA GLU A 210 3.58 15.36 10.75
C GLU A 210 4.27 15.30 12.12
N ARG A 211 3.59 15.71 13.19
CA ARG A 211 4.14 15.61 14.55
C ARG A 211 4.33 14.17 15.03
N LEU A 212 3.53 13.24 14.55
CA LEU A 212 3.66 11.81 14.84
C LEU A 212 4.82 11.21 14.03
N ARG A 213 5.09 11.74 12.84
CA ARG A 213 6.13 11.26 11.92
C ARG A 213 7.51 11.79 12.29
N ASP A 214 7.61 13.11 12.56
CA ASP A 214 8.89 13.78 12.81
C ASP A 214 9.36 13.69 14.27
N GLY A 215 8.47 13.25 15.18
CA GLY A 215 8.73 13.22 16.60
C GLY A 215 8.82 14.61 17.23
N ILE A 216 9.16 14.64 18.51
CA ILE A 216 9.39 15.88 19.25
C ILE A 216 10.90 16.12 19.35
N ARG A 217 11.38 17.25 18.83
CA ARG A 217 12.77 17.65 19.02
C ARG A 217 12.99 18.08 20.46
N VAL A 218 13.74 17.29 21.20
CA VAL A 218 14.15 17.61 22.56
C VAL A 218 15.61 18.10 22.55
N VAL A 219 15.84 19.29 23.06
CA VAL A 219 17.20 19.86 23.21
C VAL A 219 17.61 19.79 24.67
N LEU A 220 18.69 19.06 24.93
CA LEU A 220 19.33 19.05 26.27
C LEU A 220 20.31 20.22 26.39
N ALA A 221 19.93 21.25 27.15
CA ALA A 221 20.77 22.40 27.42
C ALA A 221 21.30 22.35 28.85
N GLY A 222 22.57 22.80 29.04
CA GLY A 222 23.20 22.86 30.36
C GLY A 222 24.72 23.01 30.25
N PRO A 223 25.41 23.35 31.36
CA PRO A 223 26.85 23.53 31.39
C PRO A 223 27.63 22.26 31.00
N PRO A 224 28.90 22.33 30.64
CA PRO A 224 29.76 21.18 30.43
C PRO A 224 29.75 20.26 31.67
N ASN A 225 29.84 18.95 31.44
CA ASN A 225 29.82 17.91 32.49
C ASN A 225 28.53 17.79 33.34
N ALA A 226 27.42 18.35 32.90
CA ALA A 226 26.09 18.20 33.55
C ALA A 226 25.36 16.86 33.24
N GLY A 227 26.08 15.86 32.72
CA GLY A 227 25.50 14.55 32.46
C GLY A 227 24.59 14.46 31.22
N LYS A 228 24.58 15.45 30.33
CA LYS A 228 23.73 15.47 29.13
C LYS A 228 23.93 14.25 28.23
N SER A 229 25.17 13.85 28.00
CA SER A 229 25.55 12.70 27.18
C SER A 229 25.29 11.34 27.84
N THR A 230 24.96 11.34 29.15
CA THR A 230 24.61 10.13 29.89
C THR A 230 23.09 9.86 29.85
N LEU A 231 22.29 10.87 29.46
CA LEU A 231 20.84 10.82 29.29
C LEU A 231 20.40 10.42 27.88
N LEU A 232 21.31 10.45 26.91
CA LEU A 232 21.17 9.99 25.54
C LEU A 232 21.72 8.57 25.39
#